data_63c89d860c6dfa3faf7d63ea6b36b80c
#
_entry.id   63c89d860c6dfa3faf7d63ea6b36b80c
#
_cell.length_a   1.000
_cell.length_b   1.000
_cell.length_c   1.000
_cell.angle_alpha   90.00
_cell.angle_beta   90.00
_cell.angle_gamma   90.00
#
_symmetry.space_group_name_H-M   'P 1'
#
loop_
_entity.id
_entity.type
_entity.pdbx_description
1 polymer ?
#
loop_
_entity_poly.entity_id
_entity_poly.type
_entity_poly.pdbx_seq_one_letter_code
_entity_poly.pdbx_strand_id
1 'polypeptide(L)'
;LKSIDKVILKTLKAVTITSFAFLTILISANVFVRFVPVASLHWFDEIIELLYAYLVFYGAAALWISHEHFGVGDWIERRIKNRRTRYGYRMVIELFVIGFVVIFFYYSLRLTILARDVTNVFAIPKRILYSCLPVSGAIMILYSIRNITVEMIHILKSPQGEEKHPGGSHSTSEG
;
A
#
# COMPACT_ATOMS: atom_id res chain seq x y z
N LEU A 1 -19.75 4.10 -0.56
CA LEU A 1 -18.43 3.42 -0.52
C LEU A 1 -17.40 4.20 -1.34
N LYS A 2 -17.64 4.52 -2.62
CA LYS A 2 -16.69 5.26 -3.48
C LYS A 2 -16.29 6.65 -2.93
N SER A 3 -17.14 7.31 -2.14
CA SER A 3 -16.84 8.61 -1.55
C SER A 3 -15.90 8.49 -0.35
N ILE A 4 -16.08 7.48 0.49
CA ILE A 4 -15.22 7.19 1.65
C ILE A 4 -13.82 6.83 1.18
N ASP A 5 -13.72 5.96 0.17
CA ASP A 5 -12.43 5.56 -0.42
C ASP A 5 -11.65 6.78 -0.96
N LYS A 6 -12.34 7.69 -1.64
CA LYS A 6 -11.73 8.93 -2.14
C LYS A 6 -11.23 9.83 -1.02
N VAL A 7 -11.97 9.92 0.08
CA VAL A 7 -11.57 10.73 1.24
C VAL A 7 -10.34 10.12 1.91
N ILE A 8 -10.36 8.83 2.19
CA ILE A 8 -9.23 8.12 2.81
C ILE A 8 -7.97 8.26 1.93
N LEU A 9 -8.09 7.99 0.64
CA LEU A 9 -6.97 8.10 -0.29
C LEU A 9 -6.45 9.54 -0.38
N LYS A 10 -7.34 10.53 -0.43
CA LYS A 10 -6.97 11.95 -0.47
C LYS A 10 -6.23 12.36 0.81
N THR A 11 -6.70 11.90 1.97
CA THR A 11 -6.07 12.19 3.27
C THR A 11 -4.69 11.54 3.36
N LEU A 12 -4.56 10.26 2.99
CA LEU A 12 -3.26 9.59 2.99
C LEU A 12 -2.27 10.25 2.04
N LYS A 13 -2.69 10.59 0.82
CA LYS A 13 -1.85 11.31 -0.15
C LYS A 13 -1.45 12.69 0.37
N ALA A 14 -2.37 13.43 0.98
CA ALA A 14 -2.08 14.74 1.54
C ALA A 14 -1.05 14.64 2.68
N VAL A 15 -1.22 13.72 3.62
CA VAL A 15 -0.24 13.50 4.70
C VAL A 15 1.12 13.10 4.13
N THR A 16 1.15 12.18 3.17
CA THR A 16 2.40 11.72 2.53
C THR A 16 3.13 12.88 1.83
N ILE A 17 2.43 13.68 1.03
CA ILE A 17 3.02 14.81 0.31
C ILE A 17 3.52 15.87 1.29
N THR A 18 2.73 16.20 2.32
CA THR A 18 3.11 17.16 3.35
C THR A 18 4.33 16.69 4.13
N SER A 19 4.35 15.42 4.55
CA SER A 19 5.51 14.81 5.23
C SER A 19 6.75 14.84 4.35
N PHE A 20 6.62 14.55 3.06
CA PHE A 20 7.74 14.61 2.11
C PHE A 20 8.30 16.02 1.96
N ALA A 21 7.44 17.03 1.83
CA ALA A 21 7.86 18.42 1.72
C ALA A 21 8.60 18.91 2.96
N PHE A 22 8.04 18.65 4.15
CA PHE A 22 8.69 18.98 5.41
C PHE A 22 10.02 18.24 5.61
N LEU A 23 10.05 16.95 5.29
CA LEU A 23 11.25 16.13 5.38
C LEU A 23 12.36 16.65 4.45
N THR A 24 12.03 17.05 3.23
CA THR A 24 12.99 17.63 2.30
C THR A 24 13.57 18.94 2.84
N ILE A 25 12.73 19.82 3.39
CA ILE A 25 13.16 21.08 4.00
C ILE A 25 14.07 20.82 5.20
N LEU A 26 13.67 19.91 6.11
CA LEU A 26 14.43 19.60 7.32
C LEU A 26 15.79 18.95 7.01
N ILE A 27 15.83 18.01 6.07
CA ILE A 27 17.09 17.39 5.65
C ILE A 27 18.01 18.43 5.01
N SER A 28 17.48 19.29 4.15
CA SER A 28 18.25 20.37 3.53
C SER A 28 18.80 21.34 4.59
N ALA A 29 17.98 21.72 5.57
CA ALA A 29 18.41 22.56 6.69
C ALA A 29 19.47 21.86 7.55
N ASN A 30 19.31 20.56 7.85
CA ASN A 30 20.28 19.78 8.63
C ASN A 30 21.64 19.70 7.93
N VAL A 31 21.65 19.54 6.61
CA VAL A 31 22.89 19.58 5.81
C VAL A 31 23.52 20.97 5.88
N PHE A 32 22.73 22.04 5.73
CA PHE A 32 23.22 23.41 5.80
C PHE A 32 23.87 23.76 7.14
N VAL A 33 23.23 23.37 8.26
CA VAL A 33 23.74 23.62 9.60
C VAL A 33 25.06 22.90 9.89
N ARG A 34 25.34 21.79 9.21
CA ARG A 34 26.66 21.12 9.32
C ARG A 34 27.83 21.97 8.81
N PHE A 35 27.60 22.86 7.84
CA PHE A 35 28.62 23.76 7.31
C PHE A 35 28.78 25.03 8.13
N VAL A 36 27.75 25.40 8.91
CA VAL A 36 27.76 26.58 9.77
C VAL A 36 27.61 26.12 11.22
N PRO A 37 28.67 26.13 12.02
CA PRO A 37 28.65 25.60 13.38
C PRO A 37 27.87 26.53 14.34
N VAL A 38 26.54 26.59 14.17
CA VAL A 38 25.69 27.50 14.97
C VAL A 38 25.08 26.80 16.18
N ALA A 39 24.78 25.51 16.14
CA ALA A 39 24.33 24.73 17.31
C ALA A 39 24.19 23.24 16.94
N SER A 40 24.31 22.35 17.93
CA SER A 40 23.97 20.93 17.77
C SER A 40 22.45 20.77 17.82
N LEU A 41 21.83 20.63 16.64
CA LEU A 41 20.37 20.52 16.51
C LEU A 41 19.92 19.05 16.56
N HIS A 42 20.18 18.37 17.68
CA HIS A 42 19.77 16.97 17.88
C HIS A 42 18.26 16.73 17.74
N TRP A 43 17.44 17.77 17.86
CA TRP A 43 16.00 17.66 17.70
C TRP A 43 15.54 17.46 16.25
N PHE A 44 16.38 17.79 15.26
CA PHE A 44 16.05 17.53 13.85
C PHE A 44 15.89 16.04 13.58
N ASP A 45 16.74 15.21 14.15
CA ASP A 45 16.76 13.78 13.90
C ASP A 45 15.44 13.12 14.37
N GLU A 46 14.88 13.55 15.50
CA GLU A 46 13.61 13.03 16.02
C GLU A 46 12.42 13.38 15.12
N ILE A 47 12.39 14.59 14.57
CA ILE A 47 11.32 15.03 13.67
C ILE A 47 11.49 14.36 12.30
N ILE A 48 12.71 14.21 11.82
CA ILE A 48 12.99 13.49 10.57
C ILE A 48 12.54 12.03 10.67
N GLU A 49 12.85 11.35 11.78
CA GLU A 49 12.42 9.97 12.02
C GLU A 49 10.89 9.84 12.00
N LEU A 50 10.19 10.75 12.67
CA LEU A 50 8.73 10.81 12.70
C LEU A 50 8.13 10.99 11.30
N LEU A 51 8.58 12.03 10.60
CA LEU A 51 8.08 12.35 9.26
C LEU A 51 8.37 11.24 8.24
N TYR A 52 9.56 10.63 8.34
CA TYR A 52 9.95 9.51 7.50
C TYR A 52 9.06 8.29 7.71
N ALA A 53 8.78 7.93 8.97
CA ALA A 53 7.88 6.83 9.28
C ALA A 53 6.46 7.07 8.68
N TYR A 54 5.90 8.27 8.91
CA TYR A 54 4.60 8.63 8.36
C TYR A 54 4.58 8.63 6.83
N LEU A 55 5.62 9.17 6.20
CA LEU A 55 5.78 9.17 4.74
C LEU A 55 5.74 7.76 4.16
N VAL A 56 6.57 6.86 4.70
CA VAL A 56 6.71 5.51 4.19
C VAL A 56 5.44 4.69 4.38
N PHE A 57 4.89 4.66 5.61
CA PHE A 57 3.75 3.79 5.90
C PHE A 57 2.44 4.30 5.34
N TYR A 58 2.18 5.59 5.38
CA TYR A 58 0.97 6.15 4.76
C TYR A 58 1.08 6.21 3.24
N GLY A 59 2.28 6.42 2.71
CA GLY A 59 2.55 6.30 1.28
C GLY A 59 2.29 4.88 0.77
N ALA A 60 2.80 3.86 1.47
CA ALA A 60 2.54 2.47 1.16
C ALA A 60 1.04 2.13 1.21
N ALA A 61 0.32 2.59 2.24
CA ALA A 61 -1.13 2.40 2.34
C ALA A 61 -1.90 3.11 1.21
N ALA A 62 -1.47 4.31 0.79
CA ALA A 62 -2.08 5.02 -0.34
C ALA A 62 -1.88 4.29 -1.67
N LEU A 63 -0.67 3.76 -1.93
CA LEU A 63 -0.38 2.95 -3.11
C LEU A 63 -1.16 1.63 -3.10
N TRP A 64 -1.37 1.05 -1.92
CA TRP A 64 -2.18 -0.14 -1.75
C TRP A 64 -3.63 0.07 -2.18
N ILE A 65 -4.24 1.18 -1.78
CA ILE A 65 -5.60 1.56 -2.17
C ILE A 65 -5.69 1.85 -3.67
N SER A 66 -4.65 2.44 -4.27
CA SER A 66 -4.61 2.78 -5.71
C SER A 66 -4.41 1.57 -6.62
N HIS A 67 -4.23 0.35 -6.09
CA HIS A 67 -3.87 -0.86 -6.83
C HIS A 67 -2.54 -0.76 -7.61
N GLU A 68 -1.72 0.24 -7.36
CA GLU A 68 -0.45 0.44 -8.06
C GLU A 68 0.66 -0.51 -7.55
N HIS A 69 0.41 -1.23 -6.44
CA HIS A 69 1.36 -2.19 -5.88
C HIS A 69 1.48 -3.50 -6.67
N PHE A 70 0.49 -3.80 -7.51
CA PHE A 70 0.42 -5.05 -8.24
C PHE A 70 1.10 -5.04 -9.62
N GLY A 71 1.78 -3.95 -9.97
CA GLY A 71 2.44 -3.80 -11.28
C GLY A 71 3.47 -4.90 -11.60
N VAL A 72 4.05 -5.53 -10.59
CA VAL A 72 4.98 -6.67 -10.79
C VAL A 72 4.21 -7.93 -11.22
N GLY A 73 2.99 -8.13 -10.71
CA GLY A 73 2.12 -9.24 -11.09
C GLY A 73 1.61 -9.12 -12.51
N ASP A 74 1.32 -7.92 -12.99
CA ASP A 74 0.79 -7.66 -14.32
C ASP A 74 1.76 -8.05 -15.43
N TRP A 75 3.06 -7.94 -15.21
CA TRP A 75 4.06 -8.34 -16.21
C TRP A 75 4.11 -9.86 -16.41
N ILE A 76 4.03 -10.63 -15.34
CA ILE A 76 3.96 -12.08 -15.37
C ILE A 76 2.61 -12.53 -15.91
N GLU A 77 1.53 -11.86 -15.51
CA GLU A 77 0.17 -12.13 -15.91
C GLU A 77 -0.04 -11.98 -17.43
N ARG A 78 0.60 -10.98 -18.06
CA ARG A 78 0.58 -10.80 -19.53
C ARG A 78 1.27 -11.94 -20.28
N ARG A 79 2.14 -12.70 -19.62
CA ARG A 79 2.86 -13.84 -20.23
C ARG A 79 2.12 -15.16 -20.09
N ILE A 80 1.15 -15.25 -19.17
CA ILE A 80 0.34 -16.45 -18.95
C ILE A 80 -0.87 -16.41 -19.90
N LYS A 81 -0.80 -17.24 -20.95
CA LYS A 81 -1.82 -17.33 -22.00
C LYS A 81 -3.10 -18.04 -21.53
N ASN A 82 -3.04 -18.80 -20.45
CA ASN A 82 -4.12 -19.65 -19.98
C ASN A 82 -4.92 -18.96 -18.85
N ARG A 83 -6.22 -18.69 -19.09
CA ARG A 83 -7.10 -17.93 -18.18
C ARG A 83 -7.21 -18.56 -16.79
N ARG A 84 -7.30 -19.89 -16.68
CA ARG A 84 -7.36 -20.63 -15.40
C ARG A 84 -6.07 -20.49 -14.58
N THR A 85 -4.92 -20.62 -15.22
CA THR A 85 -3.61 -20.50 -14.56
C THR A 85 -3.39 -19.06 -14.05
N ARG A 86 -3.89 -18.07 -14.76
CA ARG A 86 -3.82 -16.66 -14.40
C ARG A 86 -4.61 -16.35 -13.12
N TYR A 87 -5.83 -16.88 -13.00
CA TYR A 87 -6.63 -16.72 -11.77
C TYR A 87 -6.01 -17.45 -10.58
N GLY A 88 -5.49 -18.65 -10.75
CA GLY A 88 -4.80 -19.39 -9.71
C GLY A 88 -3.57 -18.65 -9.20
N TYR A 89 -2.77 -18.08 -10.11
CA TYR A 89 -1.60 -17.29 -9.77
C TYR A 89 -1.95 -16.03 -8.94
N ARG A 90 -2.99 -15.30 -9.35
CA ARG A 90 -3.50 -14.15 -8.59
C ARG A 90 -3.94 -14.52 -7.18
N MET A 91 -4.73 -15.60 -7.03
CA MET A 91 -5.17 -16.06 -5.72
C MET A 91 -4.00 -16.42 -4.79
N VAL A 92 -2.97 -17.09 -5.31
CA VAL A 92 -1.79 -17.46 -4.52
C VAL A 92 -1.05 -16.21 -4.05
N ILE A 93 -0.84 -15.22 -4.93
CA ILE A 93 -0.18 -13.97 -4.57
C ILE A 93 -1.00 -13.20 -3.53
N GLU A 94 -2.31 -13.06 -3.73
CA GLU A 94 -3.16 -12.35 -2.77
C GLU A 94 -3.17 -13.02 -1.39
N LEU A 95 -3.20 -14.35 -1.35
CA LEU A 95 -3.13 -15.09 -0.10
C LEU A 95 -1.80 -14.83 0.63
N PHE A 96 -0.68 -14.81 -0.12
CA PHE A 96 0.65 -14.55 0.43
C PHE A 96 0.75 -13.11 0.97
N VAL A 97 0.22 -12.17 0.21
CA VAL A 97 0.17 -10.75 0.55
C VAL A 97 -0.65 -10.51 1.82
N ILE A 98 -1.84 -11.11 1.92
CA ILE A 98 -2.67 -11.00 3.14
C ILE A 98 -1.97 -11.60 4.34
N GLY A 99 -1.37 -12.79 4.18
CA GLY A 99 -0.59 -13.40 5.25
C GLY A 99 0.50 -12.47 5.77
N PHE A 100 1.25 -11.85 4.85
CA PHE A 100 2.27 -10.86 5.20
C PHE A 100 1.71 -9.64 5.93
N VAL A 101 0.62 -9.04 5.42
CA VAL A 101 0.03 -7.83 6.02
C VAL A 101 -0.57 -8.11 7.39
N VAL A 102 -1.16 -9.29 7.62
CA VAL A 102 -1.67 -9.71 8.94
C VAL A 102 -0.54 -9.88 9.94
N ILE A 103 0.55 -10.55 9.55
CA ILE A 103 1.74 -10.70 10.39
C ILE A 103 2.33 -9.33 10.71
N PHE A 104 2.47 -8.47 9.70
CA PHE A 104 2.94 -7.09 9.87
C PHE A 104 2.07 -6.31 10.84
N PHE A 105 0.74 -6.36 10.72
CA PHE A 105 -0.19 -5.71 11.62
C PHE A 105 -0.04 -6.19 13.06
N TYR A 106 0.04 -7.51 13.26
CA TYR A 106 0.20 -8.09 14.59
C TYR A 106 1.48 -7.60 15.28
N TYR A 107 2.62 -7.67 14.60
CA TYR A 107 3.89 -7.23 15.17
C TYR A 107 3.98 -5.71 15.35
N SER A 108 3.41 -4.94 14.44
CA SER A 108 3.36 -3.48 14.57
C SER A 108 2.49 -3.01 15.72
N LEU A 109 1.36 -3.68 15.94
CA LEU A 109 0.50 -3.41 17.10
C LEU A 109 1.23 -3.75 18.40
N ARG A 110 1.88 -4.90 18.47
CA ARG A 110 2.68 -5.31 19.62
C ARG A 110 3.81 -4.33 19.90
N LEU A 111 4.53 -3.91 18.86
CA LEU A 111 5.60 -2.91 18.99
C LEU A 111 5.07 -1.60 19.57
N THR A 112 3.95 -1.09 19.05
CA THR A 112 3.34 0.17 19.50
C THR A 112 2.89 0.10 20.96
N ILE A 113 2.32 -1.03 21.39
CA ILE A 113 1.86 -1.22 22.78
C ILE A 113 3.03 -1.35 23.73
N LEU A 114 4.09 -2.10 23.36
CA LEU A 114 5.27 -2.33 24.19
C LEU A 114 6.22 -1.13 24.25
N ALA A 115 6.14 -0.21 23.30
CA ALA A 115 6.99 0.98 23.27
C ALA A 115 6.66 1.90 24.46
N ARG A 116 7.47 1.85 25.50
CA ARG A 116 7.37 2.70 26.71
C ARG A 116 8.37 3.84 26.70
N ASP A 117 9.31 3.80 25.76
CA ASP A 117 10.37 4.80 25.65
C ASP A 117 9.82 6.14 25.18
N VAL A 118 10.52 7.17 25.57
CA VAL A 118 10.30 8.55 25.08
C VAL A 118 11.46 8.95 24.18
N THR A 119 11.24 9.94 23.32
CA THR A 119 12.32 10.52 22.53
C THR A 119 13.24 11.34 23.42
N ASN A 120 14.52 11.46 23.03
CA ASN A 120 15.57 12.00 23.89
C ASN A 120 15.47 13.52 24.10
N VAL A 121 14.94 14.25 23.12
CA VAL A 121 14.91 15.73 23.12
C VAL A 121 13.53 16.25 23.51
N PHE A 122 12.48 15.75 22.84
CA PHE A 122 11.12 16.24 23.08
C PHE A 122 10.35 15.45 24.14
N ALA A 123 10.92 14.34 24.66
CA ALA A 123 10.23 13.43 25.58
C ALA A 123 8.85 12.94 25.05
N ILE A 124 8.70 12.89 23.73
CA ILE A 124 7.47 12.41 23.08
C ILE A 124 7.42 10.89 23.23
N PRO A 125 6.30 10.29 23.65
CA PRO A 125 6.17 8.85 23.69
C PRO A 125 6.38 8.23 22.30
N LYS A 126 7.33 7.31 22.16
CA LYS A 126 7.61 6.62 20.89
C LYS A 126 6.39 5.87 20.35
N ARG A 127 5.36 5.66 21.16
CA ARG A 127 4.06 5.13 20.70
C ARG A 127 3.43 5.98 19.59
N ILE A 128 3.63 7.29 19.63
CA ILE A 128 3.11 8.22 18.61
C ILE A 128 3.84 7.95 17.28
N LEU A 129 5.16 7.79 17.34
CA LEU A 129 5.98 7.45 16.18
C LEU A 129 5.55 6.12 15.57
N TYR A 130 5.37 5.09 16.40
CA TYR A 130 5.02 3.75 15.91
C TYR A 130 3.53 3.58 15.58
N SER A 131 2.65 4.52 15.94
CA SER A 131 1.21 4.43 15.67
C SER A 131 0.87 4.40 14.17
N CYS A 132 1.72 4.97 13.32
CA CYS A 132 1.53 4.93 11.86
C CYS A 132 1.58 3.50 11.30
N LEU A 133 2.33 2.58 11.93
CA LEU A 133 2.47 1.20 11.48
C LEU A 133 1.15 0.40 11.59
N PRO A 134 0.52 0.28 12.79
CA PRO A 134 -0.73 -0.45 12.91
C PRO A 134 -1.88 0.24 12.16
N VAL A 135 -1.89 1.56 12.06
CA VAL A 135 -2.92 2.28 11.30
C VAL A 135 -2.81 1.95 9.81
N SER A 136 -1.61 2.02 9.23
CA SER A 136 -1.40 1.65 7.82
C SER A 136 -1.69 0.17 7.57
N GLY A 137 -1.26 -0.72 8.46
CA GLY A 137 -1.54 -2.15 8.40
C GLY A 137 -3.04 -2.47 8.44
N ALA A 138 -3.79 -1.81 9.32
CA ALA A 138 -5.24 -1.95 9.39
C ALA A 138 -5.93 -1.52 8.07
N ILE A 139 -5.52 -0.39 7.51
CA ILE A 139 -6.04 0.08 6.22
C ILE A 139 -5.74 -0.95 5.13
N MET A 140 -4.50 -1.45 5.05
CA MET A 140 -4.11 -2.46 4.06
C MET A 140 -4.95 -3.74 4.19
N ILE A 141 -5.18 -4.25 5.42
CA ILE A 141 -6.01 -5.43 5.67
C ILE A 141 -7.44 -5.20 5.18
N LEU A 142 -8.06 -4.08 5.56
CA LEU A 142 -9.44 -3.76 5.18
C LEU A 142 -9.61 -3.74 3.65
N TYR A 143 -8.67 -3.12 2.95
CA TYR A 143 -8.72 -3.05 1.49
C TYR A 143 -8.42 -4.39 0.82
N SER A 144 -7.51 -5.20 1.37
CA SER A 144 -7.22 -6.55 0.87
C SER A 144 -8.44 -7.46 0.99
N ILE A 145 -9.12 -7.47 2.14
CA ILE A 145 -10.35 -8.25 2.34
C ILE A 145 -11.43 -7.82 1.36
N ARG A 146 -11.59 -6.50 1.16
CA ARG A 146 -12.56 -5.97 0.21
C ARG A 146 -12.27 -6.42 -1.22
N ASN A 147 -11.01 -6.37 -1.64
CA ASN A 147 -10.61 -6.75 -2.99
C ASN A 147 -10.89 -8.22 -3.27
N ILE A 148 -10.52 -9.12 -2.34
CA ILE A 148 -10.82 -10.55 -2.47
C ILE A 148 -12.32 -10.78 -2.56
N THR A 149 -13.12 -10.11 -1.73
CA THR A 149 -14.57 -10.27 -1.75
C THR A 149 -15.17 -9.86 -3.09
N VAL A 150 -14.69 -8.76 -3.67
CA VAL A 150 -15.14 -8.28 -4.98
C VAL A 150 -14.71 -9.24 -6.11
N GLU A 151 -13.48 -9.74 -6.10
CA GLU A 151 -13.01 -10.72 -7.10
C GLU A 151 -13.76 -12.05 -6.99
N MET A 152 -14.01 -12.55 -5.79
CA MET A 152 -14.80 -13.76 -5.57
C MET A 152 -16.23 -13.63 -6.11
N ILE A 153 -16.90 -12.50 -5.87
CA ILE A 153 -18.23 -12.21 -6.41
C ILE A 153 -18.20 -12.16 -7.93
N HIS A 154 -17.16 -11.59 -8.54
CA HIS A 154 -17.01 -11.56 -10.00
C HIS A 154 -16.81 -12.95 -10.59
N ILE A 155 -16.05 -13.82 -9.94
CA ILE A 155 -15.83 -15.22 -10.37
C ILE A 155 -17.13 -16.02 -10.29
N LEU A 156 -17.88 -15.86 -9.19
CA LEU A 156 -19.15 -16.57 -8.98
C LEU A 156 -20.28 -16.07 -9.89
N LYS A 157 -20.23 -14.80 -10.32
CA LYS A 157 -21.27 -14.16 -11.12
C LYS A 157 -20.99 -14.21 -12.63
N SER A 158 -19.83 -14.70 -13.05
CA SER A 158 -19.52 -14.95 -14.46
C SER A 158 -20.06 -16.32 -14.86
N PRO A 159 -21.22 -16.40 -15.57
CA PRO A 159 -21.74 -17.68 -16.03
C PRO A 159 -20.74 -18.32 -16.99
N GLN A 160 -20.50 -19.61 -16.80
CA GLN A 160 -19.89 -20.47 -17.79
C GLN A 160 -20.81 -20.48 -19.05
N GLY A 161 -20.40 -19.78 -20.07
CA GLY A 161 -21.16 -19.86 -21.30
C GLY A 161 -21.00 -18.67 -22.21
N GLU A 162 -19.90 -18.62 -22.92
CA GLU A 162 -19.91 -18.26 -24.34
C GLU A 162 -18.57 -18.68 -24.95
N GLU A 163 -18.47 -19.97 -25.13
CA GLU A 163 -17.61 -20.56 -26.15
C GLU A 163 -18.24 -20.20 -27.50
N LYS A 164 -18.03 -18.98 -27.98
CA LYS A 164 -18.30 -18.64 -29.36
C LYS A 164 -17.23 -19.28 -30.21
N HIS A 165 -17.56 -20.49 -30.65
CA HIS A 165 -16.96 -21.16 -31.79
C HIS A 165 -17.09 -20.23 -33.04
N PRO A 166 -15.99 -19.81 -33.67
CA PRO A 166 -16.08 -19.32 -35.04
C PRO A 166 -15.99 -20.53 -35.95
N GLY A 167 -17.11 -21.20 -36.06
CA GLY A 167 -17.30 -22.28 -37.00
C GLY A 167 -17.98 -21.77 -38.25
N GLY A 168 -17.23 -21.77 -39.33
CA GLY A 168 -17.53 -22.11 -40.68
C GLY A 168 -18.94 -21.83 -41.22
N SER A 169 -18.99 -20.96 -42.18
CA SER A 169 -19.81 -21.19 -43.35
C SER A 169 -19.10 -20.62 -44.58
N HIS A 170 -18.26 -21.43 -45.16
CA HIS A 170 -18.13 -21.41 -46.61
C HIS A 170 -19.52 -21.74 -47.17
N SER A 171 -20.11 -20.85 -47.90
CA SER A 171 -21.11 -21.16 -48.91
C SER A 171 -20.65 -20.54 -50.21
N THR A 172 -20.04 -21.38 -51.00
CA THR A 172 -20.03 -21.34 -52.46
C THR A 172 -21.45 -21.17 -52.99
N SER A 173 -21.63 -20.25 -53.90
CA SER A 173 -22.56 -20.24 -55.03
C SER A 173 -22.05 -19.18 -55.99
N GLU A 174 -21.38 -19.50 -57.02
CA GLU A 174 -21.78 -19.75 -58.41
C GLU A 174 -23.08 -19.02 -58.81
N GLY A 175 -22.96 -18.17 -59.84
CA GLY A 175 -24.00 -17.43 -60.50
C GLY A 175 -23.43 -16.22 -61.22
#